data_69660129f8d8f845bbd7fd3d310938a9
#
_entry.id   69660129f8d8f845bbd7fd3d310938a9
#
_cell.length_a   1.000
_cell.length_b   1.000
_cell.length_c   1.000
_cell.angle_alpha   90.00
_cell.angle_beta   90.00
_cell.angle_gamma   90.00
#
_symmetry.space_group_name_H-M   'P 1'
#
loop_
_entity.id
_entity.type
_entity.pdbx_description
1 polymer ?
#
loop_
_entity_poly.entity_id
_entity_poly.type
_entity_poly.pdbx_seq_one_letter_code
_entity_poly.pdbx_strand_id
1 'polypeptide(L)'
;MASHNPRSRHQGAIAAARYYTYVEFSFRSWLGNPSGRNLTANSSNKEDRKVFGEGAMKVFIFDLLAYGEQLDHLKIGSELPYPLSNRYFKADVAVRTYAEHLEAWEEMDRLGYDGVGFNEHHCSPYGLMNSPNLMAAAAAQRTKRLKLLIYGNLLPLHEPLRLAEELAMLDCLSNGRLISGFARGIPREYQVHNVPLKDSRARYEEAYEIVTRAWSEEIFSYSGQFWSYKDVAIWPRPVQKPGPEIWIPIVGGKESIEFAGKKNAVITPGLARGGLQEDIIRYFAKCLASNGHQITPNHLSIALSAYVADSKAEAVREFAPYHLYFNRTLFSHGNFTETAKQRDAGYVSQTSNDYVRPENLKAAAGMREDYRNMTMADFERQAENMPLGTAKEVTERIIEAAEAAGANQIQVSLNRGALPHEMFMEQIRRFARDVLPALQAHQVVRVPLGEDIAA
;
A
#
# COMPACT_ATOMS: atom_id res chain seq x y z
N MET A 1 -33.49 -64.40 -17.20
CA MET A 1 -33.16 -65.21 -16.02
C MET A 1 -31.95 -64.62 -15.36
N ALA A 2 -32.17 -64.09 -14.18
CA ALA A 2 -31.19 -63.37 -13.36
C ALA A 2 -30.32 -64.33 -12.58
N SER A 3 -29.07 -63.95 -12.32
CA SER A 3 -28.35 -64.48 -11.16
C SER A 3 -27.61 -63.31 -10.47
N HIS A 4 -28.14 -62.94 -9.31
CA HIS A 4 -27.51 -62.05 -8.33
C HIS A 4 -26.30 -62.72 -7.70
N ASN A 5 -25.19 -61.96 -7.59
CA ASN A 5 -24.07 -62.37 -6.76
C ASN A 5 -23.83 -61.28 -5.67
N PRO A 6 -24.03 -61.60 -4.37
CA PRO A 6 -23.84 -60.67 -3.26
C PRO A 6 -22.46 -60.87 -2.61
N ARG A 7 -21.40 -60.19 -3.12
CA ARG A 7 -20.11 -60.08 -2.40
C ARG A 7 -19.38 -58.79 -2.80
N SER A 8 -19.80 -57.64 -2.23
CA SER A 8 -18.95 -56.46 -2.22
C SER A 8 -19.40 -55.40 -1.19
N ARG A 9 -19.56 -55.79 0.06
CA ARG A 9 -19.86 -54.81 1.16
C ARG A 9 -18.94 -54.92 2.38
N HIS A 10 -17.76 -55.50 2.28
CA HIS A 10 -16.87 -55.67 3.45
C HIS A 10 -15.40 -55.16 3.25
N GLN A 11 -15.09 -54.44 2.18
CA GLN A 11 -13.72 -53.89 2.01
C GLN A 11 -13.61 -52.38 2.22
N GLY A 12 -14.72 -51.64 2.47
CA GLY A 12 -14.67 -50.18 2.67
C GLY A 12 -14.40 -49.74 4.14
N ALA A 13 -14.56 -50.62 5.10
CA ALA A 13 -14.45 -50.25 6.53
C ALA A 13 -13.04 -50.41 7.13
N ILE A 14 -12.12 -51.09 6.44
CA ILE A 14 -10.77 -51.36 6.98
C ILE A 14 -9.75 -50.30 6.51
N ALA A 15 -10.04 -49.54 5.45
CA ALA A 15 -9.14 -48.49 4.95
C ALA A 15 -9.25 -47.16 5.75
N ALA A 16 -10.40 -46.89 6.35
CA ALA A 16 -10.59 -45.64 7.13
C ALA A 16 -9.95 -45.72 8.55
N ALA A 17 -9.80 -46.95 9.11
CA ALA A 17 -9.20 -47.12 10.44
C ALA A 17 -7.65 -47.07 10.44
N ARG A 18 -7.00 -47.17 9.28
CA ARG A 18 -5.53 -47.10 9.19
C ARG A 18 -4.97 -45.70 8.95
N TYR A 19 -5.81 -44.73 8.62
CA TYR A 19 -5.36 -43.33 8.41
C TYR A 19 -5.31 -42.52 9.70
N TYR A 20 -6.09 -42.89 10.72
CA TYR A 20 -6.11 -42.19 12.01
C TYR A 20 -4.98 -42.63 12.96
N THR A 21 -4.36 -43.75 12.76
CA THR A 21 -3.28 -44.27 13.62
C THR A 21 -1.88 -43.74 13.21
N TYR A 22 -1.72 -43.13 12.03
CA TYR A 22 -0.41 -42.66 11.59
C TYR A 22 -0.14 -41.19 11.99
N VAL A 23 -1.18 -40.44 12.35
CA VAL A 23 -1.05 -39.01 12.77
C VAL A 23 -0.73 -38.92 14.27
N GLU A 24 -1.11 -39.88 15.08
CA GLU A 24 -0.79 -39.85 16.52
C GLU A 24 0.65 -40.27 16.85
N PHE A 25 1.33 -41.05 15.99
CA PHE A 25 2.68 -41.51 16.28
C PHE A 25 3.79 -40.51 15.92
N SER A 26 3.48 -39.49 15.12
CA SER A 26 4.46 -38.45 14.74
C SER A 26 4.52 -37.28 15.74
N PHE A 27 3.53 -37.16 16.63
CA PHE A 27 3.45 -36.04 17.59
C PHE A 27 4.14 -36.30 18.93
N ARG A 28 4.48 -37.55 19.24
CA ARG A 28 5.12 -37.91 20.53
C ARG A 28 6.62 -37.87 20.52
N SER A 29 7.27 -37.78 19.38
CA SER A 29 8.73 -37.68 19.29
C SER A 29 9.27 -36.25 19.30
N TRP A 30 8.38 -35.26 19.32
CA TRP A 30 8.76 -33.81 19.31
C TRP A 30 8.63 -33.12 20.67
N LEU A 31 8.04 -33.77 21.65
CA LEU A 31 8.00 -33.28 23.02
C LEU A 31 9.11 -33.95 23.86
N GLY A 32 10.30 -33.36 23.82
CA GLY A 32 11.36 -33.67 24.77
C GLY A 32 10.89 -33.42 26.21
N ASN A 33 11.24 -34.36 27.07
CA ASN A 33 11.01 -34.50 28.50
C ASN A 33 10.88 -33.15 29.27
N PRO A 34 9.83 -32.92 30.06
CA PRO A 34 9.69 -31.72 30.87
C PRO A 34 10.45 -31.88 32.18
N SER A 35 11.74 -31.60 32.16
CA SER A 35 12.48 -31.28 33.40
C SER A 35 12.38 -29.77 33.63
N GLY A 36 11.79 -29.39 34.77
CA GLY A 36 11.42 -28.02 35.10
C GLY A 36 12.54 -27.02 34.97
N ARG A 37 12.27 -25.96 34.27
CA ARG A 37 12.83 -24.64 34.49
C ARG A 37 11.70 -23.63 34.58
N ASN A 38 11.53 -23.11 35.80
CA ASN A 38 10.77 -21.90 36.02
C ASN A 38 11.34 -20.79 35.13
N LEU A 39 10.57 -20.37 34.13
CA LEU A 39 10.80 -19.13 33.43
C LEU A 39 10.32 -18.00 34.36
N THR A 40 11.14 -17.62 35.28
CA THR A 40 11.07 -16.30 35.92
C THR A 40 11.24 -15.28 34.79
N ALA A 41 10.23 -14.43 34.60
CA ALA A 41 10.29 -13.27 33.72
C ALA A 41 11.51 -12.43 34.10
N ASN A 42 12.55 -12.50 33.29
CA ASN A 42 13.73 -11.67 33.47
C ASN A 42 13.40 -10.26 32.96
N SER A 43 13.13 -9.37 33.91
CA SER A 43 12.98 -7.93 33.74
C SER A 43 14.34 -7.27 33.48
N SER A 44 14.95 -7.51 32.33
CA SER A 44 16.15 -6.81 31.91
C SER A 44 16.24 -6.75 30.39
N ASN A 45 15.52 -5.83 29.81
CA ASN A 45 15.82 -5.15 28.55
C ASN A 45 14.85 -3.96 28.37
N LYS A 46 14.88 -3.04 29.35
CA LYS A 46 14.16 -1.76 29.30
C LYS A 46 14.99 -0.63 28.67
N GLU A 47 16.20 -0.90 28.19
CA GLU A 47 17.11 0.20 27.78
C GLU A 47 17.27 0.40 26.26
N ASP A 48 16.72 -0.45 25.38
CA ASP A 48 16.84 -0.25 23.92
C ASP A 48 15.53 0.13 23.19
N ARG A 49 14.47 0.41 23.92
CA ARG A 49 13.35 1.14 23.35
C ARG A 49 13.65 2.64 23.48
N LYS A 50 14.33 3.25 22.51
CA LYS A 50 13.98 4.62 22.12
C LYS A 50 12.51 4.57 21.72
N VAL A 51 11.64 4.85 22.71
CA VAL A 51 10.23 5.17 22.47
C VAL A 51 10.31 6.42 21.61
N PHE A 52 10.17 6.27 20.28
CA PHE A 52 9.86 7.40 19.41
C PHE A 52 8.60 8.01 20.02
N GLY A 53 8.70 9.28 20.47
CA GLY A 53 7.60 9.93 21.17
C GLY A 53 6.32 9.84 20.36
N GLU A 54 5.18 9.70 21.00
CA GLU A 54 3.88 9.84 20.36
C GLU A 54 3.88 11.18 19.62
N GLY A 55 3.85 11.14 18.26
CA GLY A 55 3.85 12.33 17.42
C GLY A 55 5.07 12.56 16.54
N ALA A 56 6.17 11.82 16.67
CA ALA A 56 7.31 11.90 15.75
C ALA A 56 6.96 11.41 14.35
N MET A 57 7.61 11.99 13.31
CA MET A 57 7.40 11.56 11.92
C MET A 57 7.78 10.10 11.74
N LYS A 58 6.96 9.38 10.97
CA LYS A 58 7.20 7.99 10.55
C LYS A 58 7.49 7.94 9.07
N VAL A 59 8.55 7.26 8.70
CA VAL A 59 9.05 7.19 7.32
C VAL A 59 8.86 5.79 6.76
N PHE A 60 7.99 5.68 5.78
CA PHE A 60 7.72 4.46 5.02
C PHE A 60 8.38 4.56 3.65
N ILE A 61 8.98 3.49 3.17
CA ILE A 61 9.40 3.40 1.78
C ILE A 61 8.25 2.82 0.96
N PHE A 62 7.67 3.65 0.06
CA PHE A 62 6.71 3.16 -0.91
C PHE A 62 7.45 2.50 -2.06
N ASP A 63 7.29 1.20 -2.18
CA ASP A 63 7.93 0.40 -3.20
C ASP A 63 6.92 -0.03 -4.26
N LEU A 64 7.18 0.37 -5.51
CA LEU A 64 6.34 0.02 -6.64
C LEU A 64 6.57 -1.41 -7.12
N LEU A 65 7.79 -1.91 -6.94
CA LEU A 65 8.26 -3.19 -7.50
C LEU A 65 7.90 -3.29 -9.00
N ALA A 66 8.33 -2.29 -9.78
CA ALA A 66 8.13 -2.27 -11.22
C ALA A 66 8.95 -3.39 -11.91
N TYR A 67 8.56 -3.77 -13.13
CA TYR A 67 9.34 -4.71 -13.91
C TYR A 67 10.79 -4.21 -14.09
N GLY A 68 11.78 -5.06 -13.76
CA GLY A 68 13.18 -4.69 -13.57
C GLY A 68 13.97 -4.36 -14.85
N GLU A 69 13.31 -4.22 -16.00
CA GLU A 69 13.93 -3.75 -17.25
C GLU A 69 13.13 -2.60 -17.86
N GLN A 70 13.82 -1.68 -18.53
CA GLN A 70 13.18 -0.61 -19.29
C GLN A 70 12.58 -1.13 -20.59
N LEU A 71 11.35 -0.73 -20.87
CA LEU A 71 10.53 -1.23 -21.98
C LEU A 71 10.27 -0.17 -23.06
N ASP A 72 11.02 0.95 -23.08
CA ASP A 72 10.82 2.04 -24.04
C ASP A 72 10.95 1.58 -25.50
N HIS A 73 11.78 0.58 -25.76
CA HIS A 73 11.96 -0.02 -27.08
C HIS A 73 10.72 -0.76 -27.62
N LEU A 74 9.71 -1.02 -26.77
CA LEU A 74 8.44 -1.66 -27.13
C LEU A 74 7.33 -0.65 -27.42
N LYS A 75 7.59 0.65 -27.29
CA LYS A 75 6.59 1.69 -27.54
C LYS A 75 6.16 1.72 -29.01
N ILE A 76 4.86 2.01 -29.20
CA ILE A 76 4.28 2.36 -30.48
C ILE A 76 3.90 3.84 -30.38
N GLY A 77 4.61 4.71 -31.10
CA GLY A 77 4.53 6.14 -30.85
C GLY A 77 5.08 6.53 -29.46
N SER A 78 4.27 7.18 -28.65
CA SER A 78 4.67 7.61 -27.30
C SER A 78 4.30 6.62 -26.19
N GLU A 79 3.59 5.52 -26.48
CA GLU A 79 2.96 4.66 -25.48
C GLU A 79 3.37 3.19 -25.63
N LEU A 80 3.45 2.47 -24.50
CA LEU A 80 3.41 1.02 -24.51
C LEU A 80 2.00 0.55 -24.93
N PRO A 81 1.89 -0.46 -25.81
CA PRO A 81 0.60 -1.02 -26.19
C PRO A 81 -0.10 -1.62 -24.97
N TYR A 82 -1.43 -1.44 -24.91
CA TYR A 82 -2.26 -2.11 -23.91
C TYR A 82 -3.29 -3.03 -24.59
N PRO A 83 -3.38 -4.32 -24.20
CA PRO A 83 -2.46 -5.00 -23.26
C PRO A 83 -1.06 -5.15 -23.85
N LEU A 84 -0.05 -5.07 -22.98
CA LEU A 84 1.31 -5.44 -23.38
C LEU A 84 1.41 -6.97 -23.42
N SER A 85 1.84 -7.50 -24.56
CA SER A 85 1.96 -8.95 -24.74
C SER A 85 2.99 -9.56 -23.77
N ASN A 86 2.59 -10.63 -23.07
CA ASN A 86 3.47 -11.35 -22.15
C ASN A 86 4.63 -12.10 -22.84
N ARG A 87 4.67 -12.14 -24.18
CA ARG A 87 5.85 -12.63 -24.93
C ARG A 87 7.13 -11.84 -24.61
N TYR A 88 6.98 -10.60 -24.10
CA TYR A 88 8.10 -9.75 -23.69
C TYR A 88 8.50 -9.94 -22.23
N PHE A 89 7.75 -10.74 -21.49
CA PHE A 89 8.09 -11.09 -20.11
C PHE A 89 9.28 -12.06 -20.08
N LYS A 90 10.25 -11.74 -19.22
CA LYS A 90 11.41 -12.59 -18.94
C LYS A 90 11.34 -13.06 -17.50
N ALA A 91 11.27 -14.36 -17.29
CA ALA A 91 11.10 -14.95 -15.96
C ALA A 91 12.32 -14.72 -15.05
N ASP A 92 13.52 -14.73 -15.60
CA ASP A 92 14.77 -14.46 -14.87
C ASP A 92 14.83 -13.03 -14.36
N VAL A 93 14.30 -12.05 -15.11
CA VAL A 93 14.16 -10.66 -14.66
C VAL A 93 13.22 -10.59 -13.46
N ALA A 94 12.05 -11.22 -13.53
CA ALA A 94 11.10 -11.20 -12.42
C ALA A 94 11.64 -11.89 -11.16
N VAL A 95 12.29 -13.07 -11.32
CA VAL A 95 12.93 -13.80 -10.21
C VAL A 95 13.99 -12.93 -9.53
N ARG A 96 14.83 -12.26 -10.30
CA ARG A 96 15.84 -11.34 -9.78
C ARG A 96 15.18 -10.15 -9.09
N THR A 97 14.20 -9.50 -9.71
CA THR A 97 13.49 -8.33 -9.14
C THR A 97 12.87 -8.66 -7.78
N TYR A 98 12.19 -9.80 -7.64
CA TYR A 98 11.64 -10.20 -6.34
C TYR A 98 12.73 -10.42 -5.28
N ALA A 99 13.82 -11.07 -5.64
CA ALA A 99 14.94 -11.32 -4.72
C ALA A 99 15.58 -10.01 -4.24
N GLU A 100 15.86 -9.09 -5.16
CA GLU A 100 16.45 -7.77 -4.91
C GLU A 100 15.57 -6.91 -3.99
N HIS A 101 14.26 -6.89 -4.21
CA HIS A 101 13.35 -6.13 -3.36
C HIS A 101 13.19 -6.74 -1.96
N LEU A 102 13.17 -8.08 -1.83
CA LEU A 102 13.17 -8.73 -0.52
C LEU A 102 14.45 -8.44 0.26
N GLU A 103 15.61 -8.40 -0.39
CA GLU A 103 16.88 -7.98 0.21
C GLU A 103 16.81 -6.51 0.66
N ALA A 104 16.27 -5.63 -0.18
CA ALA A 104 16.11 -4.22 0.13
C ALA A 104 15.22 -3.99 1.38
N TRP A 105 14.11 -4.71 1.51
CA TRP A 105 13.23 -4.60 2.68
C TRP A 105 13.86 -5.15 3.96
N GLU A 106 14.66 -6.21 3.87
CA GLU A 106 15.44 -6.72 5.00
C GLU A 106 16.48 -5.69 5.46
N GLU A 107 17.18 -5.04 4.52
CA GLU A 107 18.12 -3.96 4.82
C GLU A 107 17.43 -2.74 5.44
N MET A 108 16.23 -2.35 4.95
CA MET A 108 15.43 -1.28 5.54
C MET A 108 15.06 -1.58 7.00
N ASP A 109 14.69 -2.83 7.33
CA ASP A 109 14.43 -3.25 8.71
C ASP A 109 15.66 -3.07 9.59
N ARG A 110 16.83 -3.49 9.08
CA ARG A 110 18.10 -3.38 9.78
C ARG A 110 18.50 -1.91 10.02
N LEU A 111 18.24 -1.05 9.07
CA LEU A 111 18.60 0.38 9.09
C LEU A 111 17.62 1.26 9.87
N GLY A 112 16.47 0.75 10.31
CA GLY A 112 15.55 1.46 11.20
C GLY A 112 14.47 2.28 10.53
N TYR A 113 14.11 1.99 9.28
CA TYR A 113 12.90 2.54 8.67
C TYR A 113 11.66 2.11 9.44
N ASP A 114 10.60 2.94 9.43
CA ASP A 114 9.36 2.63 10.15
C ASP A 114 8.50 1.59 9.42
N GLY A 115 8.53 1.58 8.09
CA GLY A 115 7.76 0.62 7.32
C GLY A 115 8.05 0.61 5.82
N VAL A 116 7.45 -0.33 5.13
CA VAL A 116 7.43 -0.44 3.66
C VAL A 116 6.01 -0.55 3.16
N GLY A 117 5.70 0.14 2.06
CA GLY A 117 4.41 0.16 1.39
C GLY A 117 4.39 -0.76 0.17
N PHE A 118 3.39 -1.65 0.13
CA PHE A 118 3.13 -2.60 -0.95
C PHE A 118 1.89 -2.16 -1.72
N ASN A 119 1.94 -2.12 -3.03
CA ASN A 119 0.82 -1.74 -3.89
C ASN A 119 0.21 -2.95 -4.60
N GLU A 120 -1.03 -2.81 -5.09
CA GLU A 120 -1.69 -3.80 -5.93
C GLU A 120 -1.98 -3.20 -7.30
N HIS A 121 -1.37 -3.79 -8.35
CA HIS A 121 -1.66 -3.45 -9.74
C HIS A 121 -1.64 -4.70 -10.62
N HIS A 122 -2.49 -4.70 -11.65
CA HIS A 122 -2.74 -5.88 -12.46
C HIS A 122 -2.40 -5.65 -13.94
N CYS A 123 -1.95 -6.74 -14.60
CA CYS A 123 -1.78 -6.82 -16.07
C CYS A 123 -0.89 -5.72 -16.66
N SER A 124 0.13 -5.28 -15.91
CA SER A 124 0.99 -4.16 -16.30
C SER A 124 2.41 -4.33 -15.75
N PRO A 125 3.44 -3.94 -16.52
CA PRO A 125 4.81 -3.87 -16.01
C PRO A 125 5.01 -2.74 -14.98
N TYR A 126 4.00 -1.93 -14.74
CA TYR A 126 3.99 -0.85 -13.75
C TYR A 126 4.32 -1.37 -12.34
N GLY A 127 3.80 -2.56 -11.98
CA GLY A 127 4.11 -3.20 -10.72
C GLY A 127 3.91 -4.72 -10.80
N LEU A 128 4.85 -5.47 -10.24
CA LEU A 128 4.79 -6.94 -10.17
C LEU A 128 4.16 -7.44 -8.86
N MET A 129 3.58 -6.56 -8.05
CA MET A 129 2.85 -6.92 -6.83
C MET A 129 1.34 -7.06 -7.11
N ASN A 130 0.98 -8.07 -7.91
CA ASN A 130 -0.43 -8.39 -8.17
C ASN A 130 -1.16 -8.91 -6.93
N SER A 131 -0.41 -9.43 -5.96
CA SER A 131 -0.86 -9.73 -4.60
C SER A 131 0.12 -9.12 -3.61
N PRO A 132 -0.15 -7.91 -3.10
CA PRO A 132 0.69 -7.27 -2.08
C PRO A 132 0.75 -8.11 -0.80
N ASN A 133 -0.33 -8.84 -0.46
CA ASN A 133 -0.41 -9.70 0.71
C ASN A 133 0.64 -10.83 0.64
N LEU A 134 0.86 -11.42 -0.54
CA LEU A 134 1.88 -12.45 -0.76
C LEU A 134 3.29 -11.91 -0.56
N MET A 135 3.58 -10.73 -1.10
CA MET A 135 4.89 -10.08 -0.93
C MET A 135 5.13 -9.64 0.51
N ALA A 136 4.12 -9.07 1.17
CA ALA A 136 4.21 -8.70 2.57
C ALA A 136 4.38 -9.91 3.50
N ALA A 137 3.77 -11.07 3.18
CA ALA A 137 4.00 -12.31 3.92
C ALA A 137 5.46 -12.80 3.80
N ALA A 138 6.05 -12.70 2.60
CA ALA A 138 7.46 -13.00 2.40
C ALA A 138 8.37 -12.02 3.18
N ALA A 139 8.08 -10.72 3.14
CA ALA A 139 8.79 -9.69 3.90
C ALA A 139 8.64 -9.89 5.41
N ALA A 140 7.47 -10.30 5.90
CA ALA A 140 7.20 -10.55 7.31
C ALA A 140 8.17 -11.55 7.93
N GLN A 141 8.61 -12.56 7.17
CA GLN A 141 9.54 -13.59 7.63
C GLN A 141 11.00 -13.14 7.63
N ARG A 142 11.34 -12.13 6.83
CA ARG A 142 12.70 -11.58 6.72
C ARG A 142 12.93 -10.36 7.62
N THR A 143 11.87 -9.73 8.10
CA THR A 143 11.91 -8.50 8.89
C THR A 143 11.39 -8.73 10.31
N LYS A 144 11.75 -7.85 11.26
CA LYS A 144 11.36 -7.98 12.68
C LYS A 144 10.60 -6.77 13.20
N ARG A 145 10.87 -5.56 12.69
CA ARG A 145 10.34 -4.29 13.20
C ARG A 145 9.55 -3.51 12.16
N LEU A 146 9.95 -3.64 10.90
CA LEU A 146 9.38 -2.91 9.77
C LEU A 146 7.86 -3.12 9.69
N LYS A 147 7.08 -2.04 9.75
CA LYS A 147 5.64 -2.09 9.49
C LYS A 147 5.38 -2.45 8.03
N LEU A 148 4.38 -3.26 7.80
CA LEU A 148 3.99 -3.75 6.49
C LEU A 148 2.70 -3.04 6.07
N LEU A 149 2.84 -1.95 5.32
CA LEU A 149 1.72 -1.15 4.84
C LEU A 149 1.23 -1.71 3.50
N ILE A 150 0.14 -2.44 3.51
CA ILE A 150 -0.56 -2.77 2.26
C ILE A 150 -1.23 -1.51 1.74
N TYR A 151 -0.79 -1.00 0.56
CA TYR A 151 -1.21 0.31 0.09
C TYR A 151 -1.60 0.31 -1.40
N GLY A 152 -2.74 -0.32 -1.72
CA GLY A 152 -3.72 -1.01 -0.88
C GLY A 152 -4.37 -2.14 -1.64
N ASN A 153 -5.05 -3.00 -0.89
CA ASN A 153 -5.92 -3.98 -1.53
C ASN A 153 -7.09 -3.31 -2.26
N LEU A 154 -7.35 -3.76 -3.50
CA LEU A 154 -8.44 -3.23 -4.34
C LEU A 154 -9.76 -3.88 -3.97
N LEU A 155 -10.38 -3.44 -2.85
CA LEU A 155 -11.55 -4.09 -2.26
C LEU A 155 -12.64 -4.51 -3.25
N PRO A 156 -13.01 -3.70 -4.28
CA PRO A 156 -14.07 -4.10 -5.21
C PRO A 156 -13.74 -5.32 -6.07
N LEU A 157 -12.47 -5.69 -6.17
CA LEU A 157 -11.98 -6.79 -7.00
C LEU A 157 -11.74 -8.08 -6.20
N HIS A 158 -11.78 -8.00 -4.87
CA HIS A 158 -11.58 -9.14 -3.98
C HIS A 158 -12.90 -9.77 -3.54
N GLU A 159 -12.82 -11.03 -3.15
CA GLU A 159 -13.80 -11.68 -2.31
C GLU A 159 -13.50 -11.27 -0.84
N PRO A 160 -14.39 -10.51 -0.16
CA PRO A 160 -14.03 -9.81 1.07
C PRO A 160 -13.79 -10.72 2.27
N LEU A 161 -14.48 -11.85 2.38
CA LEU A 161 -14.25 -12.79 3.48
C LEU A 161 -12.87 -13.43 3.35
N ARG A 162 -12.49 -13.85 2.15
CA ARG A 162 -11.16 -14.40 1.87
C ARG A 162 -10.08 -13.37 2.15
N LEU A 163 -10.30 -12.10 1.77
CA LEU A 163 -9.35 -11.02 2.06
C LEU A 163 -9.21 -10.78 3.57
N ALA A 164 -10.32 -10.84 4.32
CA ALA A 164 -10.29 -10.70 5.78
C ALA A 164 -9.43 -11.79 6.44
N GLU A 165 -9.54 -13.03 5.98
CA GLU A 165 -8.72 -14.17 6.45
C GLU A 165 -7.25 -13.99 6.09
N GLU A 166 -6.92 -13.60 4.85
CA GLU A 166 -5.54 -13.37 4.40
C GLU A 166 -4.85 -12.27 5.21
N LEU A 167 -5.53 -11.16 5.46
CA LEU A 167 -4.98 -10.06 6.25
C LEU A 167 -4.86 -10.43 7.73
N ALA A 168 -5.79 -11.23 8.28
CA ALA A 168 -5.65 -11.77 9.63
C ALA A 168 -4.45 -12.73 9.76
N MET A 169 -4.23 -13.60 8.76
CA MET A 169 -3.04 -14.45 8.68
C MET A 169 -1.76 -13.62 8.62
N LEU A 170 -1.75 -12.58 7.78
CA LEU A 170 -0.59 -11.69 7.62
C LEU A 170 -0.29 -10.93 8.92
N ASP A 171 -1.31 -10.47 9.63
CA ASP A 171 -1.15 -9.81 10.92
C ASP A 171 -0.55 -10.77 11.98
N CYS A 172 -0.99 -12.04 12.00
CA CYS A 172 -0.40 -13.07 12.84
C CYS A 172 1.05 -13.38 12.43
N LEU A 173 1.34 -13.57 11.13
CA LEU A 173 2.67 -13.85 10.60
C LEU A 173 3.67 -12.72 10.91
N SER A 174 3.20 -11.48 10.90
CA SER A 174 4.00 -10.30 11.21
C SER A 174 4.02 -9.92 12.68
N ASN A 175 3.25 -10.60 13.54
CA ASN A 175 3.08 -10.27 14.95
C ASN A 175 2.61 -8.83 15.18
N GLY A 176 1.52 -8.42 14.49
CA GLY A 176 0.88 -7.11 14.67
C GLY A 176 1.61 -5.95 14.00
N ARG A 177 2.38 -6.20 12.94
CA ARG A 177 3.06 -5.16 12.16
C ARG A 177 2.31 -4.71 10.91
N LEU A 178 1.17 -5.34 10.61
CA LEU A 178 0.34 -5.00 9.47
C LEU A 178 -0.33 -3.64 9.63
N ILE A 179 -0.33 -2.86 8.56
CA ILE A 179 -1.22 -1.73 8.32
C ILE A 179 -2.01 -2.05 7.05
N SER A 180 -3.33 -2.06 7.13
CA SER A 180 -4.20 -2.41 6.01
C SER A 180 -4.62 -1.17 5.25
N GLY A 181 -4.13 -1.00 4.03
CA GLY A 181 -4.61 0.03 3.12
C GLY A 181 -5.67 -0.53 2.17
N PHE A 182 -6.76 0.21 2.00
CA PHE A 182 -7.86 -0.17 1.12
C PHE A 182 -8.06 0.84 0.02
N ALA A 183 -7.91 0.40 -1.23
CA ALA A 183 -8.06 1.21 -2.42
C ALA A 183 -9.26 0.75 -3.28
N ARG A 184 -9.75 1.68 -4.10
CA ARG A 184 -10.82 1.36 -5.04
C ARG A 184 -10.28 0.82 -6.37
N GLY A 185 -8.99 1.00 -6.65
CA GLY A 185 -8.36 0.60 -7.91
C GLY A 185 -8.55 1.62 -9.03
N ILE A 186 -8.09 1.27 -10.23
CA ILE A 186 -8.18 2.09 -11.45
C ILE A 186 -9.03 1.40 -12.51
N PRO A 187 -9.63 2.13 -13.46
CA PRO A 187 -10.58 1.58 -14.42
C PRO A 187 -10.10 0.38 -15.24
N ARG A 188 -8.82 0.32 -15.59
CA ARG A 188 -8.26 -0.83 -16.33
C ARG A 188 -8.32 -2.14 -15.55
N GLU A 189 -8.15 -2.09 -14.25
CA GLU A 189 -8.20 -3.27 -13.37
C GLU A 189 -9.61 -3.85 -13.33
N TYR A 190 -10.64 -2.99 -13.33
CA TYR A 190 -12.03 -3.43 -13.42
C TYR A 190 -12.34 -4.15 -14.74
N GLN A 191 -11.77 -3.65 -15.84
CA GLN A 191 -11.97 -4.27 -17.16
C GLN A 191 -11.40 -5.69 -17.19
N VAL A 192 -10.18 -5.90 -16.69
CA VAL A 192 -9.55 -7.23 -16.71
C VAL A 192 -10.15 -8.20 -15.70
N HIS A 193 -10.71 -7.70 -14.60
CA HIS A 193 -11.42 -8.50 -13.58
C HIS A 193 -12.93 -8.63 -13.87
N ASN A 194 -13.41 -8.05 -14.96
CA ASN A 194 -14.82 -8.10 -15.37
C ASN A 194 -15.79 -7.60 -14.27
N VAL A 195 -15.40 -6.53 -13.57
CA VAL A 195 -16.24 -5.85 -12.57
C VAL A 195 -16.74 -4.54 -13.16
N PRO A 196 -18.08 -4.26 -13.14
CA PRO A 196 -18.62 -3.02 -13.68
C PRO A 196 -18.12 -1.79 -12.90
N LEU A 197 -17.62 -0.77 -13.59
CA LEU A 197 -17.10 0.46 -12.96
C LEU A 197 -18.15 1.17 -12.10
N LYS A 198 -19.42 1.15 -12.50
CA LYS A 198 -20.54 1.75 -11.75
C LYS A 198 -20.74 1.13 -10.36
N ASP A 199 -20.35 -0.13 -10.18
CA ASP A 199 -20.53 -0.87 -8.93
C ASP A 199 -19.34 -0.67 -7.98
N SER A 200 -18.27 -0.01 -8.44
CA SER A 200 -17.00 0.09 -7.72
C SER A 200 -17.12 0.68 -6.31
N ARG A 201 -17.94 1.72 -6.15
CA ARG A 201 -18.14 2.38 -4.85
C ARG A 201 -18.92 1.48 -3.89
N ALA A 202 -20.06 0.97 -4.34
CA ALA A 202 -20.91 0.13 -3.49
C ALA A 202 -20.18 -1.17 -3.08
N ARG A 203 -19.45 -1.80 -4.00
CA ARG A 203 -18.61 -2.97 -3.68
C ARG A 203 -17.50 -2.63 -2.69
N TYR A 204 -16.87 -1.45 -2.83
CA TYR A 204 -15.82 -1.01 -1.91
C TYR A 204 -16.35 -0.88 -0.47
N GLU A 205 -17.48 -0.22 -0.30
CA GLU A 205 -18.06 0.05 1.03
C GLU A 205 -18.58 -1.22 1.67
N GLU A 206 -19.22 -2.11 0.87
CA GLU A 206 -19.71 -3.40 1.34
C GLU A 206 -18.56 -4.33 1.73
N ALA A 207 -17.51 -4.44 0.91
CA ALA A 207 -16.34 -5.23 1.22
C ALA A 207 -15.60 -4.72 2.46
N TYR A 208 -15.47 -3.40 2.63
CA TYR A 208 -14.88 -2.78 3.82
C TYR A 208 -15.63 -3.22 5.10
N GLU A 209 -16.94 -3.14 5.06
CA GLU A 209 -17.78 -3.53 6.21
C GLU A 209 -17.60 -5.01 6.54
N ILE A 210 -17.65 -5.88 5.55
CA ILE A 210 -17.47 -7.33 5.74
C ILE A 210 -16.11 -7.62 6.37
N VAL A 211 -15.02 -7.05 5.82
CA VAL A 211 -13.65 -7.26 6.33
C VAL A 211 -13.52 -6.81 7.78
N THR A 212 -14.00 -5.60 8.10
CA THR A 212 -13.86 -5.04 9.46
C THR A 212 -14.73 -5.77 10.48
N ARG A 213 -15.93 -6.21 10.11
CA ARG A 213 -16.80 -7.03 10.95
C ARG A 213 -16.20 -8.42 11.19
N ALA A 214 -15.66 -9.06 10.16
CA ALA A 214 -14.98 -10.35 10.30
C ALA A 214 -13.82 -10.28 11.30
N TRP A 215 -13.10 -9.16 11.39
CA TRP A 215 -12.02 -8.98 12.37
C TRP A 215 -12.51 -8.73 13.79
N SER A 216 -13.61 -7.97 13.95
CA SER A 216 -14.06 -7.45 15.24
C SER A 216 -15.13 -8.29 15.91
N GLU A 217 -16.04 -8.89 15.15
CA GLU A 217 -17.14 -9.71 15.69
C GLU A 217 -16.72 -11.17 15.91
N GLU A 218 -17.33 -11.84 16.87
CA GLU A 218 -17.08 -13.25 17.15
C GLU A 218 -17.72 -14.14 16.10
N ILE A 219 -18.98 -13.90 15.82
CA ILE A 219 -19.77 -14.52 14.76
C ILE A 219 -20.60 -13.40 14.12
N PHE A 220 -20.59 -13.31 12.80
CA PHE A 220 -21.42 -12.34 12.10
C PHE A 220 -22.16 -12.97 10.92
N SER A 221 -23.29 -12.36 10.58
CA SER A 221 -24.00 -12.61 9.33
C SER A 221 -24.11 -11.31 8.57
N TYR A 222 -24.05 -11.36 7.24
CA TYR A 222 -24.11 -10.22 6.36
C TYR A 222 -25.05 -10.50 5.19
N SER A 223 -25.85 -9.52 4.78
CA SER A 223 -26.69 -9.62 3.60
C SER A 223 -26.67 -8.28 2.88
N GLY A 224 -25.88 -8.19 1.82
CA GLY A 224 -25.69 -6.99 1.03
C GLY A 224 -26.16 -7.12 -0.42
N GLN A 225 -25.75 -6.19 -1.24
CA GLN A 225 -26.02 -6.19 -2.67
C GLN A 225 -25.18 -7.21 -3.44
N PHE A 226 -23.91 -7.39 -3.03
CA PHE A 226 -22.92 -8.19 -3.76
C PHE A 226 -22.54 -9.47 -3.01
N TRP A 227 -22.60 -9.46 -1.68
CA TRP A 227 -22.20 -10.61 -0.86
C TRP A 227 -23.22 -10.90 0.24
N SER A 228 -23.33 -12.17 0.57
CA SER A 228 -24.19 -12.65 1.66
C SER A 228 -23.49 -13.79 2.39
N TYR A 229 -23.40 -13.67 3.71
CA TYR A 229 -22.79 -14.68 4.58
C TYR A 229 -23.70 -14.96 5.76
N LYS A 230 -23.68 -16.20 6.25
CA LYS A 230 -24.47 -16.61 7.41
C LYS A 230 -23.57 -17.29 8.43
N ASP A 231 -23.64 -16.79 9.67
CA ASP A 231 -23.00 -17.39 10.86
C ASP A 231 -21.49 -17.65 10.65
N VAL A 232 -20.75 -16.62 10.21
CA VAL A 232 -19.32 -16.70 9.90
C VAL A 232 -18.49 -16.33 11.13
N ALA A 233 -17.47 -17.13 11.42
CA ALA A 233 -16.40 -16.84 12.37
C ALA A 233 -15.06 -17.15 11.69
N ILE A 234 -14.20 -16.15 11.48
CA ILE A 234 -12.89 -16.36 10.83
C ILE A 234 -11.85 -16.93 11.80
N TRP A 235 -10.98 -17.79 11.29
CA TRP A 235 -9.81 -18.36 11.96
C TRP A 235 -8.62 -18.35 11.00
N PRO A 236 -7.49 -17.60 11.30
CA PRO A 236 -7.26 -16.82 12.53
C PRO A 236 -8.02 -15.49 12.56
N ARG A 237 -7.98 -14.83 13.72
CA ARG A 237 -8.31 -13.40 13.87
C ARG A 237 -7.02 -12.60 13.97
N PRO A 238 -7.04 -11.29 13.63
CA PRO A 238 -5.88 -10.42 13.78
C PRO A 238 -5.37 -10.37 15.23
N VAL A 239 -4.05 -10.23 15.38
CA VAL A 239 -3.40 -9.94 16.67
C VAL A 239 -3.83 -8.57 17.17
N GLN A 240 -3.86 -7.58 16.28
CA GLN A 240 -4.29 -6.21 16.56
C GLN A 240 -5.80 -6.16 16.83
N LYS A 241 -6.25 -5.28 17.73
CA LYS A 241 -7.66 -5.14 18.11
C LYS A 241 -8.14 -3.69 17.93
N PRO A 242 -9.32 -3.47 17.33
CA PRO A 242 -10.28 -4.45 16.80
C PRO A 242 -9.83 -5.13 15.50
N GLY A 243 -8.77 -4.65 14.87
CA GLY A 243 -8.09 -5.12 13.66
C GLY A 243 -6.86 -4.27 13.38
N PRO A 244 -6.13 -4.50 12.28
CA PRO A 244 -5.04 -3.65 11.83
C PRO A 244 -5.48 -2.22 11.58
N GLU A 245 -4.56 -1.26 11.79
CA GLU A 245 -4.75 0.14 11.41
C GLU A 245 -5.13 0.25 9.93
N ILE A 246 -6.07 1.15 9.58
CA ILE A 246 -6.59 1.27 8.21
C ILE A 246 -6.17 2.59 7.58
N TRP A 247 -5.56 2.51 6.39
CA TRP A 247 -5.22 3.65 5.56
C TRP A 247 -6.03 3.65 4.25
N ILE A 248 -6.39 4.83 3.77
CA ILE A 248 -7.17 4.99 2.54
C ILE A 248 -6.45 5.96 1.59
N PRO A 249 -5.88 5.48 0.46
CA PRO A 249 -5.32 6.36 -0.55
C PRO A 249 -6.42 7.19 -1.21
N ILE A 250 -6.20 8.50 -1.29
CA ILE A 250 -7.13 9.46 -1.89
C ILE A 250 -6.52 10.06 -3.15
N VAL A 251 -7.20 9.94 -4.27
CA VAL A 251 -6.81 10.58 -5.54
C VAL A 251 -7.58 11.90 -5.77
N GLY A 252 -8.58 12.19 -4.93
CA GLY A 252 -9.36 13.43 -4.95
C GLY A 252 -10.87 13.25 -5.11
N GLY A 253 -11.40 12.04 -5.11
CA GLY A 253 -12.86 11.83 -5.17
C GLY A 253 -13.52 12.16 -3.82
N LYS A 254 -14.52 13.08 -3.84
CA LYS A 254 -15.29 13.54 -2.69
C LYS A 254 -15.80 12.39 -1.81
N GLU A 255 -16.43 11.41 -2.43
CA GLU A 255 -17.01 10.25 -1.74
C GLU A 255 -15.97 9.40 -1.02
N SER A 256 -14.72 9.37 -1.52
CA SER A 256 -13.63 8.67 -0.84
C SER A 256 -13.16 9.41 0.40
N ILE A 257 -13.16 10.74 0.36
CA ILE A 257 -12.79 11.59 1.50
C ILE A 257 -13.87 11.49 2.59
N GLU A 258 -15.15 11.56 2.21
CA GLU A 258 -16.31 11.40 3.12
C GLU A 258 -16.25 10.03 3.80
N PHE A 259 -16.01 8.97 3.05
CA PHE A 259 -15.88 7.63 3.59
C PHE A 259 -14.70 7.52 4.57
N ALA A 260 -13.55 8.05 4.21
CA ALA A 260 -12.38 8.05 5.08
C ALA A 260 -12.63 8.82 6.39
N GLY A 261 -13.30 9.99 6.32
CA GLY A 261 -13.70 10.78 7.48
C GLY A 261 -14.68 10.04 8.38
N LYS A 262 -15.69 9.37 7.82
CA LYS A 262 -16.63 8.52 8.54
C LYS A 262 -15.94 7.35 9.26
N LYS A 263 -14.87 6.82 8.69
CA LYS A 263 -14.13 5.66 9.25
C LYS A 263 -12.94 6.06 10.12
N ASN A 264 -12.71 7.36 10.33
CA ASN A 264 -11.56 7.88 11.08
C ASN A 264 -10.22 7.28 10.60
N ALA A 265 -10.06 7.16 9.29
CA ALA A 265 -8.91 6.49 8.68
C ALA A 265 -7.77 7.47 8.43
N VAL A 266 -6.54 6.96 8.30
CA VAL A 266 -5.41 7.72 7.77
C VAL A 266 -5.57 7.88 6.26
N ILE A 267 -5.36 9.10 5.74
CA ILE A 267 -5.41 9.35 4.29
C ILE A 267 -4.05 9.74 3.73
N THR A 268 -3.83 9.41 2.45
CA THR A 268 -2.75 9.97 1.65
C THR A 268 -3.34 10.62 0.40
N PRO A 269 -3.26 11.94 0.24
CA PRO A 269 -3.59 12.63 -1.01
C PRO A 269 -2.50 12.35 -2.06
N GLY A 270 -2.48 11.14 -2.63
CA GLY A 270 -1.33 10.55 -3.31
C GLY A 270 -0.78 11.34 -4.51
N LEU A 271 -1.65 11.85 -5.39
CA LEU A 271 -1.26 12.59 -6.59
C LEU A 271 -1.47 14.11 -6.47
N ALA A 272 -2.09 14.56 -5.38
CA ALA A 272 -2.36 15.97 -5.15
C ALA A 272 -1.11 16.72 -4.68
N ARG A 273 -0.95 17.96 -5.14
CA ARG A 273 0.11 18.89 -4.74
C ARG A 273 -0.48 20.28 -4.57
N GLY A 274 0.19 21.12 -3.76
CA GLY A 274 -0.20 22.50 -3.55
C GLY A 274 -1.66 22.66 -3.17
N GLY A 275 -2.35 23.61 -3.78
CA GLY A 275 -3.75 23.94 -3.44
C GLY A 275 -4.74 22.80 -3.53
N LEU A 276 -4.57 21.84 -4.45
CA LEU A 276 -5.43 20.65 -4.48
C LEU A 276 -5.24 19.77 -3.24
N GLN A 277 -4.00 19.60 -2.79
CA GLN A 277 -3.73 18.87 -1.55
C GLN A 277 -4.36 19.57 -0.34
N GLU A 278 -4.25 20.87 -0.26
CA GLU A 278 -4.90 21.69 0.78
C GLU A 278 -6.43 21.51 0.78
N ASP A 279 -7.08 21.55 -0.39
CA ASP A 279 -8.53 21.37 -0.51
C ASP A 279 -8.97 19.99 -0.04
N ILE A 280 -8.22 18.92 -0.38
CA ILE A 280 -8.47 17.56 0.11
C ILE A 280 -8.38 17.50 1.64
N ILE A 281 -7.30 18.04 2.22
CA ILE A 281 -7.06 18.02 3.67
C ILE A 281 -8.14 18.83 4.41
N ARG A 282 -8.48 20.01 3.90
CA ARG A 282 -9.54 20.86 4.44
C ARG A 282 -10.90 20.17 4.41
N TYR A 283 -11.24 19.52 3.28
CA TYR A 283 -12.51 18.80 3.18
C TYR A 283 -12.53 17.56 4.09
N PHE A 284 -11.42 16.84 4.19
CA PHE A 284 -11.29 15.71 5.11
C PHE A 284 -11.45 16.11 6.57
N ALA A 285 -10.90 17.27 6.99
CA ALA A 285 -11.08 17.79 8.33
C ALA A 285 -12.58 18.05 8.65
N LYS A 286 -13.34 18.61 7.68
CA LYS A 286 -14.80 18.78 7.81
C LYS A 286 -15.52 17.44 7.95
N CYS A 287 -15.13 16.44 7.16
CA CYS A 287 -15.74 15.11 7.23
C CYS A 287 -15.44 14.42 8.58
N LEU A 288 -14.23 14.53 9.11
CA LEU A 288 -13.88 14.05 10.43
C LEU A 288 -14.74 14.73 11.51
N ALA A 289 -14.81 16.07 11.51
CA ALA A 289 -15.58 16.85 12.49
C ALA A 289 -17.07 16.47 12.45
N SER A 290 -17.67 16.31 11.28
CA SER A 290 -19.06 15.87 11.11
C SER A 290 -19.33 14.46 11.66
N ASN A 291 -18.29 13.65 11.89
CA ASN A 291 -18.38 12.33 12.52
C ASN A 291 -17.83 12.29 13.95
N GLY A 292 -17.62 13.46 14.60
CA GLY A 292 -17.18 13.56 15.99
C GLY A 292 -15.68 13.35 16.23
N HIS A 293 -14.86 13.44 15.15
CA HIS A 293 -13.42 13.30 15.23
C HIS A 293 -12.71 14.63 14.96
N GLN A 294 -11.56 14.83 15.57
CA GLN A 294 -10.69 15.96 15.30
C GLN A 294 -9.50 15.53 14.45
N ILE A 295 -9.21 16.27 13.38
CA ILE A 295 -8.02 15.98 12.56
C ILE A 295 -6.74 16.23 13.36
N THR A 296 -5.79 15.33 13.20
CA THR A 296 -4.44 15.43 13.75
C THR A 296 -3.41 15.11 12.66
N PRO A 297 -2.14 15.49 12.82
CA PRO A 297 -1.10 15.13 11.86
C PRO A 297 -0.93 13.63 11.63
N ASN A 298 -1.37 12.79 12.56
CA ASN A 298 -1.33 11.33 12.41
C ASN A 298 -2.41 10.77 11.47
N HIS A 299 -3.44 11.55 11.13
CA HIS A 299 -4.43 11.19 10.11
C HIS A 299 -3.93 11.41 8.67
N LEU A 300 -2.77 12.04 8.51
CA LEU A 300 -2.28 12.48 7.21
C LEU A 300 -0.95 11.81 6.88
N SER A 301 -0.88 11.30 5.65
CA SER A 301 0.34 10.83 5.02
C SER A 301 0.60 11.60 3.74
N ILE A 302 1.86 11.88 3.43
CA ILE A 302 2.27 12.44 2.14
C ILE A 302 3.19 11.47 1.40
N ALA A 303 3.15 11.50 0.06
CA ALA A 303 3.98 10.67 -0.79
C ALA A 303 4.92 11.52 -1.63
N LEU A 304 6.23 11.25 -1.55
CA LEU A 304 7.29 12.00 -2.20
C LEU A 304 8.27 11.04 -2.89
N SER A 305 8.94 11.51 -3.96
CA SER A 305 10.12 10.84 -4.50
C SER A 305 11.35 11.58 -4.03
N ALA A 306 12.36 10.87 -3.55
CA ALA A 306 13.61 11.46 -3.08
C ALA A 306 14.83 10.79 -3.72
N TYR A 307 15.92 11.54 -3.82
CA TYR A 307 17.23 11.02 -4.25
C TYR A 307 18.36 11.82 -3.59
N VAL A 308 19.26 11.14 -2.88
CA VAL A 308 20.36 11.76 -2.15
C VAL A 308 21.66 11.64 -2.96
N ALA A 309 22.31 12.75 -3.24
CA ALA A 309 23.59 12.84 -3.94
C ALA A 309 24.52 13.86 -3.27
N ASP A 310 25.70 14.09 -3.81
CA ASP A 310 26.64 15.09 -3.27
C ASP A 310 26.29 16.51 -3.68
N SER A 311 25.40 16.64 -4.68
CA SER A 311 24.84 17.93 -5.11
C SER A 311 23.47 17.76 -5.75
N LYS A 312 22.71 18.86 -5.82
CA LYS A 312 21.42 18.93 -6.55
C LYS A 312 21.58 18.55 -8.02
N ALA A 313 22.62 19.09 -8.67
CA ALA A 313 22.88 18.80 -10.10
C ALA A 313 23.16 17.32 -10.36
N GLU A 314 23.89 16.69 -9.46
CA GLU A 314 24.14 15.24 -9.53
C GLU A 314 22.88 14.43 -9.32
N ALA A 315 22.10 14.72 -8.27
CA ALA A 315 20.84 14.06 -8.01
C ALA A 315 19.88 14.15 -9.22
N VAL A 316 19.77 15.30 -9.83
CA VAL A 316 18.95 15.53 -11.04
C VAL A 316 19.46 14.66 -12.19
N ARG A 317 20.77 14.68 -12.46
CA ARG A 317 21.39 13.88 -13.55
C ARG A 317 21.16 12.38 -13.38
N GLU A 318 21.32 11.85 -12.16
CA GLU A 318 21.25 10.43 -11.88
C GLU A 318 19.82 9.92 -11.82
N PHE A 319 18.90 10.72 -11.26
CA PHE A 319 17.51 10.32 -11.07
C PHE A 319 16.64 10.52 -12.31
N ALA A 320 16.98 11.50 -13.18
CA ALA A 320 16.19 11.87 -14.36
C ALA A 320 15.81 10.69 -15.27
N PRO A 321 16.73 9.79 -15.67
CA PRO A 321 16.39 8.69 -16.58
C PRO A 321 15.26 7.81 -16.05
N TYR A 322 15.27 7.50 -14.76
CA TYR A 322 14.29 6.63 -14.12
C TYR A 322 12.97 7.35 -13.85
N HIS A 323 13.03 8.62 -13.46
CA HIS A 323 11.84 9.43 -13.28
C HIS A 323 11.09 9.67 -14.60
N LEU A 324 11.82 9.96 -15.67
CA LEU A 324 11.24 10.11 -17.00
C LEU A 324 10.68 8.80 -17.53
N TYR A 325 11.40 7.68 -17.38
CA TYR A 325 10.91 6.36 -17.72
C TYR A 325 9.62 6.02 -16.97
N PHE A 326 9.61 6.23 -15.65
CA PHE A 326 8.40 6.03 -14.85
C PHE A 326 7.20 6.79 -15.42
N ASN A 327 7.32 8.08 -15.60
CA ASN A 327 6.20 8.92 -16.03
C ASN A 327 5.75 8.62 -17.46
N ARG A 328 6.71 8.55 -18.39
CA ARG A 328 6.42 8.37 -19.82
C ARG A 328 5.97 6.97 -20.19
N THR A 329 6.39 5.96 -19.44
CA THR A 329 6.24 4.56 -19.84
C THR A 329 5.37 3.79 -18.87
N LEU A 330 5.76 3.70 -17.61
CA LEU A 330 5.05 2.87 -16.64
C LEU A 330 3.74 3.51 -16.19
N PHE A 331 3.77 4.76 -15.75
CA PHE A 331 2.60 5.47 -15.23
C PHE A 331 1.55 5.70 -16.32
N SER A 332 1.98 6.06 -17.54
CA SER A 332 1.08 6.22 -18.68
C SER A 332 0.41 4.90 -19.09
N HIS A 333 1.13 3.77 -18.99
CA HIS A 333 0.57 2.45 -19.25
C HIS A 333 -0.54 2.07 -18.25
N GLY A 334 -0.48 2.54 -17.00
CA GLY A 334 -1.54 2.36 -16.00
C GLY A 334 -2.85 3.09 -16.34
N ASN A 335 -2.84 4.06 -17.27
CA ASN A 335 -3.98 4.87 -17.70
C ASN A 335 -4.71 5.60 -16.57
N PHE A 336 -3.97 6.40 -15.80
CA PHE A 336 -4.52 7.22 -14.71
C PHE A 336 -5.26 8.50 -15.19
N THR A 337 -5.37 8.74 -16.51
CA THR A 337 -5.73 10.05 -17.07
C THR A 337 -7.08 10.17 -17.76
N GLU A 338 -7.84 9.08 -17.98
CA GLU A 338 -9.11 9.10 -18.76
C GLU A 338 -10.34 9.49 -17.91
N THR A 339 -10.35 10.69 -17.32
CA THR A 339 -11.41 11.12 -16.38
C THR A 339 -12.80 11.24 -17.00
N ALA A 340 -12.93 11.66 -18.26
CA ALA A 340 -14.23 11.79 -18.93
C ALA A 340 -14.88 10.43 -19.13
N LYS A 341 -14.18 9.48 -19.73
CA LYS A 341 -14.65 8.10 -19.90
C LYS A 341 -14.98 7.40 -18.57
N GLN A 342 -14.25 7.74 -17.50
CA GLN A 342 -14.51 7.23 -16.16
C GLN A 342 -15.83 7.75 -15.58
N ARG A 343 -16.17 9.02 -15.83
CA ARG A 343 -17.45 9.61 -15.43
C ARG A 343 -18.62 8.96 -16.20
N ASP A 344 -18.47 8.85 -17.50
CA ASP A 344 -19.48 8.22 -18.38
C ASP A 344 -19.74 6.76 -17.99
N ALA A 345 -18.72 6.06 -17.52
CA ALA A 345 -18.82 4.69 -17.03
C ALA A 345 -19.29 4.58 -15.56
N GLY A 346 -19.57 5.71 -14.89
CA GLY A 346 -20.05 5.75 -13.51
C GLY A 346 -18.98 5.52 -12.43
N TYR A 347 -17.68 5.57 -12.79
CA TYR A 347 -16.59 5.43 -11.82
C TYR A 347 -16.38 6.68 -10.97
N VAL A 348 -16.56 7.86 -11.55
CA VAL A 348 -16.44 9.16 -10.88
C VAL A 348 -17.79 9.88 -10.98
N SER A 349 -18.34 10.34 -9.87
CA SER A 349 -19.59 11.11 -9.86
C SER A 349 -19.41 12.50 -10.48
N GLN A 350 -20.52 13.10 -10.92
CA GLN A 350 -20.52 14.47 -11.46
C GLN A 350 -20.10 15.50 -10.40
N THR A 351 -20.36 15.23 -9.12
CA THR A 351 -20.09 16.10 -7.97
C THR A 351 -18.78 15.79 -7.26
N SER A 352 -18.00 14.87 -7.80
CA SER A 352 -16.81 14.33 -7.13
C SER A 352 -15.73 15.37 -6.78
N ASN A 353 -15.75 16.54 -7.44
CA ASN A 353 -14.77 17.60 -7.22
C ASN A 353 -15.39 18.91 -6.73
N ASP A 354 -16.66 18.93 -6.27
CA ASP A 354 -17.38 20.14 -5.86
C ASP A 354 -16.74 20.86 -4.66
N TYR A 355 -15.92 20.15 -3.88
CA TYR A 355 -15.20 20.69 -2.74
C TYR A 355 -13.88 21.41 -3.12
N VAL A 356 -13.41 21.22 -4.38
CA VAL A 356 -12.14 21.77 -4.87
C VAL A 356 -12.34 23.19 -5.39
N ARG A 357 -11.50 24.12 -4.97
CA ARG A 357 -11.50 25.50 -5.48
C ARG A 357 -11.24 25.50 -6.99
N PRO A 358 -11.96 26.33 -7.78
CA PRO A 358 -11.86 26.32 -9.25
C PRO A 358 -10.44 26.50 -9.81
N GLU A 359 -9.63 27.36 -9.18
CA GLU A 359 -8.24 27.59 -9.56
C GLU A 359 -7.37 26.33 -9.38
N ASN A 360 -7.59 25.58 -8.30
CA ASN A 360 -6.86 24.34 -8.02
C ASN A 360 -7.28 23.20 -8.96
N LEU A 361 -8.55 23.16 -9.33
CA LEU A 361 -9.07 22.18 -10.30
C LEU A 361 -8.45 22.41 -11.69
N LYS A 362 -8.33 23.68 -12.11
CA LYS A 362 -7.68 24.06 -13.37
C LYS A 362 -6.19 23.70 -13.39
N ALA A 363 -5.49 24.00 -12.30
CA ALA A 363 -4.07 23.64 -12.15
C ALA A 363 -3.86 22.12 -12.19
N ALA A 364 -4.71 21.34 -11.54
CA ALA A 364 -4.63 19.88 -11.54
C ALA A 364 -4.90 19.26 -12.91
N ALA A 365 -5.79 19.85 -13.71
CA ALA A 365 -6.08 19.39 -15.07
C ALA A 365 -4.86 19.52 -15.98
N GLY A 366 -4.12 20.67 -15.92
CA GLY A 366 -2.91 20.88 -16.70
C GLY A 366 -1.77 19.92 -16.38
N MET A 367 -1.63 19.50 -15.11
CA MET A 367 -0.59 18.54 -14.71
C MET A 367 -0.79 17.13 -15.27
N ARG A 368 -2.02 16.73 -15.58
CA ARG A 368 -2.33 15.34 -16.02
C ARG A 368 -2.00 15.06 -17.48
N GLU A 369 -1.95 16.08 -18.33
CA GLU A 369 -1.66 15.94 -19.77
C GLU A 369 -0.16 15.73 -20.05
N ASP A 370 0.72 16.20 -19.15
CA ASP A 370 2.16 16.30 -19.41
C ASP A 370 2.97 15.03 -19.18
N TYR A 371 2.46 14.04 -18.42
CA TYR A 371 3.28 12.88 -18.02
C TYR A 371 3.80 12.04 -19.19
N ARG A 372 3.00 11.85 -20.25
CA ARG A 372 3.38 11.02 -21.42
C ARG A 372 4.51 11.62 -22.25
N ASN A 373 4.53 12.96 -22.31
CA ASN A 373 5.44 13.74 -23.12
C ASN A 373 6.44 14.56 -22.29
N MET A 374 6.56 14.22 -21.00
CA MET A 374 7.46 14.92 -20.08
C MET A 374 8.87 15.02 -20.67
N THR A 375 9.41 16.22 -20.80
CA THR A 375 10.77 16.48 -21.28
C THR A 375 11.77 16.55 -20.13
N MET A 376 13.07 16.59 -20.44
CA MET A 376 14.09 16.85 -19.43
C MET A 376 13.88 18.21 -18.77
N ALA A 377 13.53 19.23 -19.55
CA ALA A 377 13.23 20.58 -19.03
C ALA A 377 12.00 20.57 -18.10
N ASP A 378 10.99 19.74 -18.36
CA ASP A 378 9.84 19.58 -17.44
C ASP A 378 10.27 18.93 -16.12
N PHE A 379 11.11 17.92 -16.19
CA PHE A 379 11.66 17.29 -15.00
C PHE A 379 12.55 18.25 -14.21
N GLU A 380 13.43 19.02 -14.85
CA GLU A 380 14.28 20.00 -14.18
C GLU A 380 13.45 21.04 -13.41
N ARG A 381 12.37 21.56 -14.02
CA ARG A 381 11.42 22.45 -13.31
C ARG A 381 10.74 21.78 -12.12
N GLN A 382 10.35 20.51 -12.24
CA GLN A 382 9.77 19.76 -11.11
C GLN A 382 10.81 19.51 -10.02
N ALA A 383 12.03 19.18 -10.41
CA ALA A 383 13.15 18.87 -9.53
C ALA A 383 13.51 20.03 -8.60
N GLU A 384 13.24 21.29 -8.98
CA GLU A 384 13.44 22.45 -8.10
C GLU A 384 12.72 22.29 -6.75
N ASN A 385 11.51 21.69 -6.78
CA ASN A 385 10.66 21.50 -5.61
C ASN A 385 10.65 20.05 -5.07
N MET A 386 11.40 19.15 -5.69
CA MET A 386 11.52 17.77 -5.23
C MET A 386 12.65 17.62 -4.20
N PRO A 387 12.54 16.68 -3.25
CA PRO A 387 13.62 16.33 -2.33
C PRO A 387 14.73 15.55 -3.05
N LEU A 388 15.48 16.26 -3.91
CA LEU A 388 16.63 15.77 -4.65
C LEU A 388 17.84 16.64 -4.30
N GLY A 389 19.01 16.06 -4.05
CA GLY A 389 20.24 16.80 -3.75
C GLY A 389 21.02 16.25 -2.58
N THR A 390 21.70 17.13 -1.84
CA THR A 390 22.41 16.77 -0.62
C THR A 390 21.45 16.28 0.46
N ALA A 391 21.95 15.50 1.42
CA ALA A 391 21.15 15.02 2.54
C ALA A 391 20.42 16.16 3.28
N LYS A 392 21.08 17.32 3.43
CA LYS A 392 20.48 18.52 4.02
C LYS A 392 19.28 19.02 3.20
N GLU A 393 19.47 19.23 1.90
CA GLU A 393 18.41 19.71 1.01
C GLU A 393 17.22 18.72 0.96
N VAL A 394 17.50 17.42 0.92
CA VAL A 394 16.46 16.37 0.94
C VAL A 394 15.67 16.41 2.25
N THR A 395 16.35 16.50 3.39
CA THR A 395 15.73 16.56 4.72
C THR A 395 14.85 17.80 4.86
N GLU A 396 15.38 18.99 4.55
CA GLU A 396 14.67 20.25 4.64
C GLU A 396 13.41 20.24 3.75
N ARG A 397 13.52 19.75 2.52
CA ARG A 397 12.39 19.68 1.58
C ARG A 397 11.30 18.70 2.01
N ILE A 398 11.65 17.58 2.63
CA ILE A 398 10.66 16.64 3.17
C ILE A 398 9.96 17.24 4.38
N ILE A 399 10.69 17.89 5.29
CA ILE A 399 10.11 18.56 6.46
C ILE A 399 9.16 19.70 6.02
N GLU A 400 9.59 20.56 5.09
CA GLU A 400 8.73 21.61 4.52
C GLU A 400 7.41 21.05 3.96
N ALA A 401 7.50 19.98 3.18
CA ALA A 401 6.31 19.34 2.62
C ALA A 401 5.40 18.73 3.70
N ALA A 402 5.98 18.13 4.74
CA ALA A 402 5.26 17.57 5.86
C ALA A 402 4.53 18.64 6.69
N GLU A 403 5.21 19.74 7.00
CA GLU A 403 4.64 20.90 7.70
C GLU A 403 3.52 21.56 6.89
N ALA A 404 3.74 21.76 5.59
CA ALA A 404 2.74 22.34 4.70
C ALA A 404 1.46 21.49 4.59
N ALA A 405 1.59 20.18 4.65
CA ALA A 405 0.45 19.25 4.65
C ALA A 405 -0.11 18.98 6.06
N GLY A 406 0.63 19.28 7.11
CA GLY A 406 0.29 18.89 8.48
C GLY A 406 0.37 17.38 8.71
N ALA A 407 1.34 16.67 8.11
CA ALA A 407 1.40 15.21 8.06
C ALA A 407 2.59 14.65 8.86
N ASN A 408 2.34 13.66 9.72
CA ASN A 408 3.38 12.90 10.43
C ASN A 408 3.75 11.57 9.75
N GLN A 409 3.03 11.15 8.70
CA GLN A 409 3.32 9.93 7.97
C GLN A 409 3.92 10.28 6.61
N ILE A 410 5.14 9.82 6.34
CA ILE A 410 5.86 10.16 5.10
C ILE A 410 6.11 8.89 4.31
N GLN A 411 5.61 8.82 3.09
CA GLN A 411 5.93 7.76 2.13
C GLN A 411 6.95 8.26 1.13
N VAL A 412 8.14 7.68 1.13
CA VAL A 412 9.23 8.05 0.23
C VAL A 412 9.43 6.98 -0.83
N SER A 413 9.40 7.34 -2.10
CA SER A 413 9.85 6.48 -3.20
C SER A 413 11.30 6.79 -3.52
N LEU A 414 12.21 5.86 -3.22
CA LEU A 414 13.62 5.90 -3.59
C LEU A 414 13.88 5.19 -4.93
N ASN A 415 12.98 4.29 -5.34
CA ASN A 415 13.00 3.61 -6.62
C ASN A 415 11.76 3.97 -7.45
N ARG A 416 11.96 4.62 -8.59
CA ARG A 416 10.89 5.05 -9.50
C ARG A 416 10.80 4.19 -10.77
N GLY A 417 11.11 2.92 -10.64
CA GLY A 417 10.97 1.96 -11.70
C GLY A 417 12.28 1.68 -12.46
N ALA A 418 12.70 0.42 -12.41
CA ALA A 418 13.89 -0.11 -13.05
C ALA A 418 15.20 0.63 -12.66
N LEU A 419 15.26 1.21 -11.46
CA LEU A 419 16.52 1.67 -10.88
C LEU A 419 17.41 0.43 -10.65
N PRO A 420 18.69 0.43 -11.06
CA PRO A 420 19.58 -0.68 -10.77
C PRO A 420 19.65 -1.00 -9.28
N HIS A 421 19.69 -2.27 -8.92
CA HIS A 421 19.65 -2.71 -7.52
C HIS A 421 20.73 -2.07 -6.65
N GLU A 422 21.96 -2.00 -7.15
CA GLU A 422 23.11 -1.36 -6.47
C GLU A 422 22.81 0.11 -6.12
N MET A 423 22.22 0.86 -7.07
CA MET A 423 21.84 2.25 -6.84
C MET A 423 20.69 2.35 -5.84
N PHE A 424 19.73 1.44 -5.89
CA PHE A 424 18.63 1.42 -4.94
C PHE A 424 19.12 1.12 -3.51
N MET A 425 19.99 0.13 -3.35
CA MET A 425 20.59 -0.21 -2.06
C MET A 425 21.45 0.93 -1.50
N GLU A 426 22.20 1.62 -2.36
CA GLU A 426 22.96 2.81 -1.94
C GLU A 426 22.03 3.93 -1.48
N GLN A 427 20.94 4.20 -2.21
CA GLN A 427 19.94 5.20 -1.79
C GLN A 427 19.30 4.84 -0.44
N ILE A 428 18.97 3.57 -0.20
CA ILE A 428 18.44 3.09 1.08
C ILE A 428 19.45 3.38 2.20
N ARG A 429 20.72 3.02 2.02
CA ARG A 429 21.76 3.20 3.03
C ARG A 429 22.07 4.68 3.28
N ARG A 430 22.20 5.46 2.23
CA ARG A 430 22.51 6.88 2.30
C ARG A 430 21.37 7.67 2.96
N PHE A 431 20.13 7.39 2.55
CA PHE A 431 18.95 8.01 3.16
C PHE A 431 18.82 7.65 4.64
N ALA A 432 19.04 6.38 5.01
CA ALA A 432 18.97 5.92 6.40
C ALA A 432 20.04 6.56 7.29
N ARG A 433 21.25 6.74 6.78
CA ARG A 433 22.36 7.32 7.53
C ARG A 433 22.23 8.83 7.70
N ASP A 434 21.86 9.55 6.62
CA ASP A 434 22.05 10.99 6.50
C ASP A 434 20.73 11.79 6.59
N VAL A 435 19.57 11.18 6.36
CA VAL A 435 18.26 11.85 6.29
C VAL A 435 17.28 11.32 7.34
N LEU A 436 17.12 10.01 7.43
CA LEU A 436 16.12 9.35 8.27
C LEU A 436 16.14 9.77 9.75
N PRO A 437 17.30 9.90 10.44
CA PRO A 437 17.34 10.28 11.84
C PRO A 437 16.75 11.67 12.11
N ALA A 438 16.99 12.63 11.20
CA ALA A 438 16.45 13.98 11.34
C ALA A 438 14.93 14.01 11.12
N LEU A 439 14.41 13.22 10.16
CA LEU A 439 12.98 13.09 9.95
C LEU A 439 12.28 12.46 11.15
N GLN A 440 12.83 11.36 11.67
CA GLN A 440 12.28 10.66 12.85
C GLN A 440 12.40 11.47 14.16
N ALA A 441 13.27 12.48 14.20
CA ALA A 441 13.36 13.41 15.32
C ALA A 441 12.40 14.61 15.19
N HIS A 442 11.84 14.84 14.01
CA HIS A 442 10.91 15.94 13.74
C HIS A 442 9.46 15.55 14.06
N GLN A 443 8.65 16.53 14.49
CA GLN A 443 7.23 16.35 14.77
C GLN A 443 6.45 17.51 14.18
N VAL A 444 5.50 17.20 13.32
CA VAL A 444 4.46 18.15 12.90
C VAL A 444 3.40 18.21 13.99
N VAL A 445 3.19 19.40 14.56
CA VAL A 445 2.33 19.55 15.75
C VAL A 445 0.87 19.89 15.42
N ARG A 446 0.59 20.38 14.20
CA ARG A 446 -0.76 20.81 13.79
C ARG A 446 -0.98 20.62 12.29
N VAL A 447 -2.25 20.52 11.90
CA VAL A 447 -2.68 20.56 10.50
C VAL A 447 -3.04 22.02 10.15
N PRO A 448 -2.45 22.62 9.09
CA PRO A 448 -2.71 24.01 8.69
C PRO A 448 -4.03 24.11 7.92
N LEU A 449 -5.14 24.40 8.59
CA LEU A 449 -6.49 24.43 7.99
C LEU A 449 -6.92 25.83 7.48
N GLY A 450 -6.14 26.90 7.74
CA GLY A 450 -6.55 28.28 7.49
C GLY A 450 -7.58 28.78 8.52
N GLU A 451 -7.95 30.08 8.44
CA GLU A 451 -8.83 30.72 9.43
C GLU A 451 -10.30 30.26 9.34
N ASP A 452 -10.75 29.72 8.21
CA ASP A 452 -12.18 29.42 7.94
C ASP A 452 -12.70 28.11 8.54
N ILE A 453 -11.88 27.33 9.26
CA ILE A 453 -12.26 26.02 9.82
C ILE A 453 -12.05 25.95 11.35
N ALA A 454 -11.66 27.04 11.98
CA ALA A 454 -11.42 27.13 13.42
C ALA A 454 -12.71 27.37 14.25
N ALA A 455 -13.86 26.87 13.80
CA ALA A 455 -15.12 26.97 14.55
C ALA A 455 -15.87 25.64 14.56
#